data_092eccb332e543e1db56dbe522ef1797
#
_entry.id   092eccb332e543e1db56dbe522ef1797
#
_cell.length_a   1.000
_cell.length_b   1.000
_cell.length_c   1.000
_cell.angle_alpha   90.00
_cell.angle_beta   90.00
_cell.angle_gamma   90.00
#
_symmetry.space_group_name_H-M   'P 1'
#
loop_
_entity.id
_entity.type
_entity.pdbx_description
1 polymer ?
#
loop_
_entity_poly.entity_id
_entity_poly.type
_entity_poly.pdbx_seq_one_letter_code
_entity_poly.pdbx_strand_id
1 'polypeptide(L)'
;MLEVPELIWPGVNAVIDLGIWYIPLATFIIVAMSNAVNLTDGLDGLAGLISATAFAAFGAIALMQGNFFVARFCFTLVGALFGFLWFNVHPAMMIMGDTGALSLGAVLGVVALMTGQWIILPIIAIIPVSEAASDVLQVLYFKRTKGKRLFKMAPLHHHFELSGWSETQIVQRFWLIGLLAAIFGMAIVSG
;
A
#
# COMPACT_ATOMS: atom_id res chain seq x y z
N MET A 1 13.77 -17.21 -12.12
CA MET A 1 14.40 -16.29 -13.08
C MET A 1 13.44 -15.15 -13.27
N LEU A 2 13.86 -13.92 -13.03
CA LEU A 2 13.08 -12.75 -13.44
C LEU A 2 13.25 -12.66 -14.97
N GLU A 3 12.34 -13.29 -15.68
CA GLU A 3 12.33 -13.26 -17.14
C GLU A 3 11.72 -11.92 -17.53
N VAL A 4 12.58 -11.03 -18.01
CA VAL A 4 12.33 -9.77 -18.75
C VAL A 4 11.54 -8.68 -17.99
N PRO A 5 11.95 -7.42 -18.11
CA PRO A 5 11.26 -6.26 -17.52
C PRO A 5 9.96 -5.96 -18.28
N GLU A 6 8.98 -6.86 -18.16
CA GLU A 6 7.73 -6.81 -18.88
C GLU A 6 6.65 -6.11 -18.06
N LEU A 7 5.95 -5.18 -18.71
CA LEU A 7 4.75 -4.58 -18.20
C LEU A 7 3.57 -5.42 -18.68
N ILE A 8 2.91 -6.11 -17.75
CA ILE A 8 1.68 -6.86 -18.03
C ILE A 8 0.51 -5.90 -17.77
N TRP A 9 -0.22 -5.55 -18.82
CA TRP A 9 -1.42 -4.73 -18.68
C TRP A 9 -2.59 -5.64 -18.29
N PRO A 10 -3.22 -5.44 -17.10
CA PRO A 10 -4.35 -6.27 -16.68
C PRO A 10 -5.50 -6.20 -17.67
N GLY A 11 -6.05 -7.37 -18.06
CA GLY A 11 -7.18 -7.46 -19.00
C GLY A 11 -6.83 -7.27 -20.49
N VAL A 12 -5.56 -7.06 -20.81
CA VAL A 12 -5.09 -6.98 -22.20
C VAL A 12 -3.80 -7.81 -22.32
N ASN A 13 -3.73 -8.73 -23.29
CA ASN A 13 -2.51 -9.53 -23.55
C ASN A 13 -1.39 -8.67 -24.19
N ALA A 14 -1.17 -7.48 -23.64
CA ALA A 14 -0.12 -6.58 -24.09
C ALA A 14 1.05 -6.65 -23.10
N VAL A 15 2.15 -7.15 -23.58
CA VAL A 15 3.43 -7.16 -22.85
C VAL A 15 4.30 -6.06 -23.44
N ILE A 16 4.68 -5.09 -22.64
CA ILE A 16 5.55 -3.98 -23.04
C ILE A 16 6.92 -4.21 -22.37
N ASP A 17 7.95 -4.43 -23.16
CA ASP A 17 9.32 -4.45 -22.65
C ASP A 17 9.79 -3.03 -22.31
N LEU A 18 10.07 -2.77 -21.05
CA LEU A 18 10.55 -1.47 -20.56
C LEU A 18 12.08 -1.33 -20.68
N GLY A 19 12.80 -2.43 -20.98
CA GLY A 19 14.24 -2.43 -21.06
C GLY A 19 14.89 -1.79 -19.82
N ILE A 20 15.87 -0.90 -20.05
CA ILE A 20 16.63 -0.23 -18.98
C ILE A 20 15.75 0.68 -18.11
N TRP A 21 14.61 1.17 -18.61
CA TRP A 21 13.69 2.03 -17.87
C TRP A 21 12.96 1.31 -16.74
N TYR A 22 12.99 -0.03 -16.72
CA TYR A 22 12.47 -0.81 -15.61
C TYR A 22 13.19 -0.51 -14.29
N ILE A 23 14.52 -0.28 -14.33
CA ILE A 23 15.31 -0.03 -13.12
C ILE A 23 14.85 1.24 -12.37
N PRO A 24 14.80 2.43 -13.01
CA PRO A 24 14.33 3.64 -12.33
C PRO A 24 12.85 3.53 -11.92
N LEU A 25 12.01 2.86 -12.71
CA LEU A 25 10.60 2.63 -12.37
C LEU A 25 10.46 1.74 -11.13
N ALA A 26 11.15 0.60 -11.09
CA ALA A 26 11.14 -0.30 -9.94
C ALA A 26 11.66 0.39 -8.67
N THR A 27 12.74 1.16 -8.80
CA THR A 27 13.27 1.97 -7.69
C THR A 27 12.24 2.96 -7.18
N PHE A 28 11.56 3.67 -8.10
CA PHE A 28 10.50 4.61 -7.74
C PHE A 28 9.35 3.91 -6.99
N ILE A 29 8.87 2.78 -7.50
CA ILE A 29 7.77 2.02 -6.87
C ILE A 29 8.15 1.58 -5.45
N ILE A 30 9.35 1.01 -5.27
CA ILE A 30 9.82 0.54 -3.96
C ILE A 30 9.93 1.70 -2.98
N VAL A 31 10.57 2.81 -3.37
CA VAL A 31 10.75 3.98 -2.51
C VAL A 31 9.43 4.67 -2.20
N ALA A 32 8.56 4.82 -3.21
CA ALA A 32 7.25 5.44 -3.03
C ALA A 32 6.37 4.64 -2.09
N MET A 33 6.31 3.31 -2.24
CA MET A 33 5.53 2.45 -1.36
C MET A 33 6.10 2.38 0.05
N SER A 34 7.43 2.35 0.20
CA SER A 34 8.08 2.44 1.50
C SER A 34 7.63 3.67 2.28
N ASN A 35 7.69 4.84 1.65
CA ASN A 35 7.24 6.08 2.29
C ASN A 35 5.71 6.13 2.48
N ALA A 36 4.93 5.61 1.54
CA ALA A 36 3.47 5.62 1.63
C ALA A 36 2.96 4.81 2.83
N VAL A 37 3.52 3.62 3.06
CA VAL A 37 3.16 2.81 4.24
C VAL A 37 3.66 3.46 5.53
N ASN A 38 4.84 4.07 5.52
CA ASN A 38 5.35 4.82 6.68
C ASN A 38 4.43 6.00 7.06
N LEU A 39 3.97 6.78 6.07
CA LEU A 39 2.99 7.85 6.30
C LEU A 39 1.62 7.32 6.77
N THR A 40 1.31 6.06 6.51
CA THR A 40 0.07 5.40 6.97
C THR A 40 0.17 4.95 8.44
N ASP A 41 1.38 4.80 9.00
CA ASP A 41 1.62 4.35 10.38
C ASP A 41 1.43 5.50 11.40
N GLY A 42 0.35 6.26 11.26
CA GLY A 42 0.03 7.38 12.15
C GLY A 42 -1.05 7.06 13.20
N LEU A 43 -1.78 5.96 13.06
CA LEU A 43 -2.85 5.52 13.96
C LEU A 43 -2.70 4.05 14.33
N ASP A 44 -3.10 3.70 15.55
CA ASP A 44 -3.02 2.33 16.09
C ASP A 44 -3.71 1.31 15.17
N GLY A 45 -2.93 0.35 14.68
CA GLY A 45 -3.42 -0.74 13.82
C GLY A 45 -3.58 -0.39 12.34
N LEU A 46 -3.55 0.88 11.94
CA LEU A 46 -3.87 1.28 10.56
C LEU A 46 -2.91 0.65 9.55
N ALA A 47 -1.62 0.93 9.67
CA ALA A 47 -0.60 0.42 8.74
C ALA A 47 -0.55 -1.12 8.73
N GLY A 48 -0.71 -1.75 9.90
CA GLY A 48 -0.74 -3.20 10.04
C GLY A 48 -1.91 -3.85 9.30
N LEU A 49 -3.14 -3.34 9.48
CA LEU A 49 -4.36 -3.85 8.82
C LEU A 49 -4.31 -3.67 7.31
N ILE A 50 -3.92 -2.48 6.86
CA ILE A 50 -3.82 -2.15 5.43
C ILE A 50 -2.74 -3.01 4.76
N SER A 51 -1.57 -3.14 5.37
CA SER A 51 -0.49 -3.98 4.85
C SER A 51 -0.88 -5.46 4.80
N ALA A 52 -1.50 -6.00 5.85
CA ALA A 52 -1.98 -7.38 5.88
C ALA A 52 -2.98 -7.64 4.74
N THR A 53 -3.91 -6.71 4.50
CA THR A 53 -4.88 -6.80 3.41
C THR A 53 -4.21 -6.78 2.04
N ALA A 54 -3.26 -5.86 1.82
CA ALA A 54 -2.53 -5.76 0.56
C ALA A 54 -1.68 -7.01 0.29
N PHE A 55 -0.96 -7.54 1.29
CA PHE A 55 -0.20 -8.79 1.16
C PHE A 55 -1.12 -9.99 0.91
N ALA A 56 -2.29 -10.06 1.55
CA ALA A 56 -3.27 -11.10 1.28
C ALA A 56 -3.75 -11.08 -0.18
N ALA A 57 -4.03 -9.90 -0.73
CA ALA A 57 -4.44 -9.71 -2.12
C ALA A 57 -3.32 -10.15 -3.09
N PHE A 58 -2.09 -9.67 -2.90
CA PHE A 58 -0.95 -10.08 -3.74
C PHE A 58 -0.60 -11.55 -3.56
N GLY A 59 -0.78 -12.12 -2.37
CA GLY A 59 -0.62 -13.56 -2.12
C GLY A 59 -1.63 -14.38 -2.91
N ALA A 60 -2.89 -13.95 -2.98
CA ALA A 60 -3.92 -14.56 -3.79
C ALA A 60 -3.61 -14.45 -5.30
N ILE A 61 -3.20 -13.26 -5.76
CA ILE A 61 -2.75 -13.05 -7.16
C ILE A 61 -1.59 -13.98 -7.50
N ALA A 62 -0.58 -14.09 -6.64
CA ALA A 62 0.55 -14.98 -6.85
C ALA A 62 0.14 -16.46 -6.91
N LEU A 63 -0.85 -16.89 -6.10
CA LEU A 63 -1.44 -18.24 -6.20
C LEU A 63 -2.11 -18.47 -7.55
N MET A 64 -2.89 -17.52 -8.03
CA MET A 64 -3.57 -17.59 -9.33
C MET A 64 -2.56 -17.70 -10.48
N GLN A 65 -1.38 -17.06 -10.34
CA GLN A 65 -0.28 -17.12 -11.29
C GLN A 65 0.59 -18.39 -11.15
N GLY A 66 0.33 -19.25 -10.17
CA GLY A 66 1.18 -20.41 -9.87
C GLY A 66 2.52 -20.06 -9.20
N ASN A 67 2.71 -18.81 -8.78
CA ASN A 67 3.92 -18.36 -8.10
C ASN A 67 3.85 -18.67 -6.60
N PHE A 68 4.01 -19.94 -6.26
CA PHE A 68 3.88 -20.43 -4.88
C PHE A 68 4.92 -19.86 -3.92
N PHE A 69 6.09 -19.42 -4.41
CA PHE A 69 7.11 -18.81 -3.56
C PHE A 69 6.61 -17.46 -3.02
N VAL A 70 6.19 -16.55 -3.91
CA VAL A 70 5.67 -15.25 -3.53
C VAL A 70 4.38 -15.37 -2.70
N ALA A 71 3.50 -16.31 -3.06
CA ALA A 71 2.28 -16.57 -2.30
C ALA A 71 2.57 -16.97 -0.85
N ARG A 72 3.47 -17.94 -0.63
CA ARG A 72 3.87 -18.37 0.72
C ARG A 72 4.49 -17.23 1.51
N PHE A 73 5.37 -16.46 0.88
CA PHE A 73 5.99 -15.28 1.49
C PHE A 73 4.92 -14.27 1.96
N CYS A 74 3.97 -13.91 1.08
CA CYS A 74 2.89 -12.98 1.42
C CYS A 74 2.03 -13.50 2.59
N PHE A 75 1.59 -14.76 2.56
CA PHE A 75 0.77 -15.30 3.64
C PHE A 75 1.53 -15.48 4.95
N THR A 76 2.85 -15.69 4.90
CA THR A 76 3.69 -15.67 6.12
C THR A 76 3.71 -14.27 6.73
N LEU A 77 3.86 -13.22 5.91
CA LEU A 77 3.78 -11.85 6.38
C LEU A 77 2.38 -11.50 6.93
N VAL A 78 1.32 -11.97 6.28
CA VAL A 78 -0.06 -11.79 6.80
C VAL A 78 -0.18 -12.39 8.19
N GLY A 79 0.28 -13.63 8.39
CA GLY A 79 0.26 -14.28 9.70
C GLY A 79 1.06 -13.51 10.75
N ALA A 80 2.27 -13.05 10.40
CA ALA A 80 3.10 -12.24 11.29
C ALA A 80 2.43 -10.91 11.65
N LEU A 81 1.81 -10.23 10.67
CA LEU A 81 1.08 -8.98 10.88
C LEU A 81 -0.15 -9.17 11.76
N PHE A 82 -0.90 -10.26 11.63
CA PHE A 82 -2.01 -10.55 12.55
C PHE A 82 -1.52 -10.82 13.98
N GLY A 83 -0.37 -11.49 14.15
CA GLY A 83 0.26 -11.64 15.46
C GLY A 83 0.69 -10.31 16.07
N PHE A 84 1.26 -9.41 15.26
CA PHE A 84 1.61 -8.05 15.66
C PHE A 84 0.36 -7.22 16.00
N LEU A 85 -0.67 -7.27 15.15
CA LEU A 85 -1.93 -6.52 15.32
C LEU A 85 -2.65 -6.85 16.61
N TRP A 86 -2.49 -8.07 17.15
CA TRP A 86 -3.04 -8.44 18.46
C TRP A 86 -2.62 -7.45 19.56
N PHE A 87 -1.43 -6.85 19.43
CA PHE A 87 -0.89 -5.89 20.39
C PHE A 87 -0.91 -4.45 19.88
N ASN A 88 -1.13 -4.23 18.56
CA ASN A 88 -1.08 -2.91 17.95
C ASN A 88 -2.46 -2.28 17.70
N VAL A 89 -3.58 -3.03 17.84
CA VAL A 89 -4.93 -2.42 17.78
C VAL A 89 -5.16 -1.48 18.95
N HIS A 90 -5.96 -0.42 18.70
CA HIS A 90 -6.21 0.62 19.70
C HIS A 90 -6.91 0.08 20.99
N PRO A 91 -6.44 0.45 22.20
CA PRO A 91 -5.21 1.21 22.48
C PRO A 91 -3.96 0.33 22.36
N ALA A 92 -3.01 0.75 21.55
CA ALA A 92 -1.86 -0.07 21.19
C ALA A 92 -0.92 -0.32 22.38
N MET A 93 -0.54 -1.58 22.56
CA MET A 93 0.50 -2.01 23.50
C MET A 93 1.88 -2.07 22.84
N MET A 94 1.94 -2.05 21.50
CA MET A 94 3.16 -2.12 20.69
C MET A 94 2.99 -1.25 19.46
N ILE A 95 4.02 -0.48 19.09
CA ILE A 95 4.05 0.42 17.93
C ILE A 95 4.97 -0.20 16.88
N MET A 96 4.60 -0.06 15.58
CA MET A 96 5.38 -0.59 14.46
C MET A 96 6.69 0.19 14.25
N GLY A 97 6.61 1.50 14.23
CA GLY A 97 7.71 2.42 13.99
C GLY A 97 8.26 2.36 12.56
N ASP A 98 9.14 3.29 12.26
CA ASP A 98 9.69 3.49 10.91
C ASP A 98 10.33 2.23 10.33
N THR A 99 11.06 1.46 11.13
CA THR A 99 11.73 0.24 10.66
C THR A 99 10.72 -0.77 10.11
N GLY A 100 9.60 -0.97 10.81
CA GLY A 100 8.54 -1.86 10.36
C GLY A 100 7.79 -1.31 9.15
N ALA A 101 7.32 -0.07 9.26
CA ALA A 101 6.50 0.56 8.24
C ALA A 101 7.23 0.74 6.90
N LEU A 102 8.48 1.26 6.92
CA LEU A 102 9.31 1.40 5.72
C LEU A 102 9.60 0.05 5.06
N SER A 103 9.92 -0.97 5.88
CA SER A 103 10.22 -2.31 5.39
C SER A 103 8.99 -2.95 4.72
N LEU A 104 7.82 -2.88 5.35
CA LEU A 104 6.56 -3.43 4.79
C LEU A 104 6.20 -2.76 3.46
N GLY A 105 6.33 -1.43 3.38
CA GLY A 105 6.07 -0.70 2.15
C GLY A 105 7.05 -1.07 1.02
N ALA A 106 8.34 -1.15 1.32
CA ALA A 106 9.35 -1.57 0.35
C ALA A 106 9.09 -2.99 -0.17
N VAL A 107 8.81 -3.94 0.75
CA VAL A 107 8.48 -5.33 0.42
C VAL A 107 7.20 -5.42 -0.41
N LEU A 108 6.18 -4.61 -0.10
CA LEU A 108 4.95 -4.56 -0.90
C LEU A 108 5.22 -4.12 -2.34
N GLY A 109 6.07 -3.10 -2.52
CA GLY A 109 6.53 -2.68 -3.85
C GLY A 109 7.26 -3.80 -4.60
N VAL A 110 8.16 -4.52 -3.91
CA VAL A 110 8.88 -5.67 -4.49
C VAL A 110 7.92 -6.79 -4.88
N VAL A 111 6.95 -7.15 -4.04
CA VAL A 111 5.95 -8.19 -4.33
C VAL A 111 5.11 -7.82 -5.55
N ALA A 112 4.69 -6.56 -5.67
CA ALA A 112 3.96 -6.08 -6.84
C ALA A 112 4.78 -6.19 -8.14
N LEU A 113 6.08 -5.90 -8.08
CA LEU A 113 7.00 -6.08 -9.20
C LEU A 113 7.22 -7.56 -9.52
N MET A 114 7.40 -8.43 -8.51
CA MET A 114 7.60 -9.87 -8.69
C MET A 114 6.38 -10.60 -9.27
N THR A 115 5.18 -10.09 -9.01
CA THR A 115 3.93 -10.61 -9.60
C THR A 115 3.63 -9.98 -10.97
N GLY A 116 4.41 -9.01 -11.42
CA GLY A 116 4.15 -8.24 -12.64
C GLY A 116 2.91 -7.33 -12.55
N GLN A 117 2.28 -7.22 -11.39
CA GLN A 117 1.02 -6.52 -11.17
C GLN A 117 1.20 -5.14 -10.50
N TRP A 118 2.33 -4.49 -10.76
CA TRP A 118 2.63 -3.19 -10.15
C TRP A 118 1.68 -2.06 -10.60
N ILE A 119 1.01 -2.18 -11.76
CA ILE A 119 -0.02 -1.23 -12.20
C ILE A 119 -1.25 -1.29 -11.28
N ILE A 120 -1.58 -2.46 -10.75
CA ILE A 120 -2.70 -2.65 -9.81
C ILE A 120 -2.34 -2.26 -8.38
N LEU A 121 -1.04 -2.14 -8.08
CA LEU A 121 -0.57 -1.75 -6.74
C LEU A 121 -1.25 -0.49 -6.19
N PRO A 122 -1.40 0.64 -6.94
CA PRO A 122 -2.09 1.82 -6.43
C PRO A 122 -3.56 1.59 -6.09
N ILE A 123 -4.21 0.59 -6.68
CA ILE A 123 -5.59 0.21 -6.36
C ILE A 123 -5.60 -0.62 -5.08
N ILE A 124 -4.81 -1.69 -5.01
CA ILE A 124 -4.74 -2.56 -3.82
C ILE A 124 -4.25 -1.78 -2.59
N ALA A 125 -3.28 -0.88 -2.77
CA ALA A 125 -2.71 -0.05 -1.73
C ALA A 125 -3.30 1.38 -1.73
N ILE A 126 -4.61 1.53 -2.02
CA ILE A 126 -5.25 2.85 -2.20
C ILE A 126 -5.09 3.75 -0.97
N ILE A 127 -5.10 3.19 0.23
CA ILE A 127 -4.95 3.96 1.46
C ILE A 127 -3.53 4.53 1.58
N PRO A 128 -2.44 3.74 1.57
CA PRO A 128 -1.08 4.30 1.59
C PRO A 128 -0.84 5.31 0.46
N VAL A 129 -1.32 5.00 -0.74
CA VAL A 129 -1.19 5.91 -1.89
C VAL A 129 -1.93 7.22 -1.64
N SER A 130 -3.14 7.19 -1.08
CA SER A 130 -3.91 8.40 -0.77
C SER A 130 -3.29 9.22 0.36
N GLU A 131 -2.72 8.57 1.37
CA GLU A 131 -1.99 9.24 2.45
C GLU A 131 -0.78 10.00 1.90
N ALA A 132 0.08 9.33 1.13
CA ALA A 132 1.23 9.96 0.51
C ALA A 132 0.83 11.05 -0.51
N ALA A 133 -0.19 10.79 -1.32
CA ALA A 133 -0.70 11.78 -2.29
C ALA A 133 -1.23 13.03 -1.59
N SER A 134 -1.89 12.88 -0.44
CA SER A 134 -2.41 14.02 0.32
C SER A 134 -1.29 14.93 0.83
N ASP A 135 -0.17 14.38 1.25
CA ASP A 135 1.02 15.15 1.65
C ASP A 135 1.61 15.93 0.47
N VAL A 136 1.83 15.24 -0.64
CA VAL A 136 2.36 15.88 -1.85
C VAL A 136 1.43 17.01 -2.32
N LEU A 137 0.12 16.75 -2.39
CA LEU A 137 -0.88 17.74 -2.80
C LEU A 137 -0.94 18.92 -1.82
N GLN A 138 -0.89 18.66 -0.52
CA GLN A 138 -0.88 19.70 0.50
C GLN A 138 0.32 20.64 0.32
N VAL A 139 1.52 20.08 0.15
CA VAL A 139 2.75 20.87 -0.02
C VAL A 139 2.72 21.68 -1.31
N LEU A 140 2.30 21.06 -2.44
CA LEU A 140 2.20 21.74 -3.72
C LEU A 140 1.17 22.89 -3.67
N TYR A 141 -0.01 22.62 -3.11
CA TYR A 141 -1.07 23.62 -2.97
C TYR A 141 -0.63 24.76 -2.06
N PHE A 142 -0.02 24.45 -0.91
CA PHE A 142 0.47 25.44 0.04
C PHE A 142 1.50 26.40 -0.59
N LYS A 143 2.47 25.83 -1.32
CA LYS A 143 3.48 26.62 -2.04
C LYS A 143 2.85 27.48 -3.15
N ARG A 144 1.91 26.93 -3.93
CA ARG A 144 1.28 27.63 -5.05
C ARG A 144 0.33 28.74 -4.59
N THR A 145 -0.35 28.56 -3.47
CA THR A 145 -1.34 29.50 -2.93
C THR A 145 -0.80 30.44 -1.86
N LYS A 146 0.54 30.43 -1.64
CA LYS A 146 1.20 31.29 -0.65
C LYS A 146 0.65 31.10 0.77
N GLY A 147 0.42 29.85 1.19
CA GLY A 147 0.08 29.53 2.58
C GLY A 147 -1.33 29.02 2.82
N LYS A 148 -2.17 28.84 1.79
CA LYS A 148 -3.48 28.18 1.98
C LYS A 148 -3.32 26.67 2.07
N ARG A 149 -4.10 26.05 2.95
CA ARG A 149 -4.12 24.59 3.13
C ARG A 149 -5.26 23.99 2.31
N LEU A 150 -5.00 22.84 1.64
CA LEU A 150 -6.00 22.05 0.93
C LEU A 150 -6.78 21.20 1.93
N PHE A 151 -6.06 20.46 2.77
CA PHE A 151 -6.58 19.66 3.87
C PHE A 151 -6.36 20.41 5.19
N LYS A 152 -7.15 20.15 6.23
CA LYS A 152 -6.91 20.68 7.58
C LYS A 152 -5.51 20.32 8.06
N MET A 153 -5.10 19.07 7.80
CA MET A 153 -3.77 18.54 8.01
C MET A 153 -3.55 17.39 7.04
N ALA A 154 -2.32 17.11 6.64
CA ALA A 154 -1.90 15.92 5.92
C ALA A 154 -0.90 15.15 6.81
N PRO A 155 -0.85 13.81 6.71
CA PRO A 155 -1.66 12.92 5.85
C PRO A 155 -3.17 12.91 6.14
N LEU A 156 -3.97 12.19 5.31
CA LEU A 156 -5.44 12.22 5.34
C LEU A 156 -6.05 11.81 6.68
N HIS A 157 -5.48 10.84 7.38
CA HIS A 157 -6.00 10.42 8.69
C HIS A 157 -6.08 11.60 9.66
N HIS A 158 -5.08 12.49 9.72
CA HIS A 158 -5.12 13.70 10.54
C HIS A 158 -6.20 14.70 10.10
N HIS A 159 -6.51 14.77 8.80
CA HIS A 159 -7.61 15.58 8.32
C HIS A 159 -8.94 15.13 8.92
N PHE A 160 -9.16 13.81 9.01
CA PHE A 160 -10.39 13.25 9.56
C PHE A 160 -10.44 13.36 11.09
N GLU A 161 -9.30 13.19 11.79
CA GLU A 161 -9.22 13.47 13.25
C GLU A 161 -9.62 14.91 13.55
N LEU A 162 -9.06 15.89 12.84
CA LEU A 162 -9.42 17.31 12.97
C LEU A 162 -10.84 17.61 12.48
N SER A 163 -11.49 16.68 11.81
CA SER A 163 -12.89 16.76 11.41
C SER A 163 -13.84 16.09 12.40
N GLY A 164 -13.32 15.56 13.52
CA GLY A 164 -14.08 15.02 14.64
C GLY A 164 -14.33 13.51 14.58
N TRP A 165 -13.63 12.76 13.72
CA TRP A 165 -13.70 11.30 13.73
C TRP A 165 -12.77 10.76 14.82
N SER A 166 -13.21 9.70 15.52
CA SER A 166 -12.32 8.99 16.44
C SER A 166 -11.30 8.15 15.66
N GLU A 167 -10.15 7.90 16.27
CA GLU A 167 -9.08 7.07 15.71
C GLU A 167 -9.60 5.71 15.22
N THR A 168 -10.36 5.01 16.05
CA THR A 168 -10.96 3.71 15.70
C THR A 168 -11.93 3.81 14.51
N GLN A 169 -12.68 4.91 14.37
CA GLN A 169 -13.54 5.13 13.21
C GLN A 169 -12.73 5.33 11.93
N ILE A 170 -11.61 6.06 11.99
CA ILE A 170 -10.74 6.28 10.84
C ILE A 170 -10.14 4.95 10.41
N VAL A 171 -9.53 4.22 11.34
CA VAL A 171 -8.88 2.93 11.08
C VAL A 171 -9.86 1.94 10.44
N GLN A 172 -11.05 1.77 11.02
CA GLN A 172 -12.05 0.85 10.49
C GLN A 172 -12.54 1.24 9.10
N ARG A 173 -12.83 2.52 8.86
CA ARG A 173 -13.33 3.00 7.56
C ARG A 173 -12.27 2.92 6.48
N PHE A 174 -11.03 3.29 6.81
CA PHE A 174 -9.90 3.17 5.89
C PHE A 174 -9.63 1.71 5.56
N TRP A 175 -9.68 0.83 6.56
CA TRP A 175 -9.54 -0.60 6.33
C TRP A 175 -10.65 -1.17 5.44
N LEU A 176 -11.90 -0.78 5.64
CA LEU A 176 -13.01 -1.20 4.77
C LEU A 176 -12.81 -0.75 3.32
N ILE A 177 -12.37 0.50 3.12
CA ILE A 177 -12.04 1.01 1.77
C ILE A 177 -10.87 0.23 1.18
N GLY A 178 -9.82 0.00 1.95
CA GLY A 178 -8.66 -0.78 1.52
C GLY A 178 -9.01 -2.23 1.16
N LEU A 179 -9.89 -2.86 1.94
CA LEU A 179 -10.37 -4.23 1.68
C LEU A 179 -11.16 -4.30 0.37
N LEU A 180 -12.11 -3.37 0.16
CA LEU A 180 -12.90 -3.32 -1.07
C LEU A 180 -12.01 -3.05 -2.29
N ALA A 181 -11.05 -2.15 -2.17
CA ALA A 181 -10.10 -1.85 -3.23
C ALA A 181 -9.17 -3.03 -3.55
N ALA A 182 -8.74 -3.78 -2.52
CA ALA A 182 -7.96 -5.00 -2.70
C ALA A 182 -8.76 -6.09 -3.44
N ILE A 183 -10.02 -6.30 -3.07
CA ILE A 183 -10.93 -7.24 -3.77
C ILE A 183 -11.13 -6.81 -5.23
N PHE A 184 -11.35 -5.51 -5.46
CA PHE A 184 -11.51 -4.98 -6.82
C PHE A 184 -10.23 -5.13 -7.64
N GLY A 185 -9.06 -4.86 -7.05
CA GLY A 185 -7.77 -5.07 -7.71
C GLY A 185 -7.54 -6.54 -8.11
N MET A 186 -7.87 -7.49 -7.23
CA MET A 186 -7.82 -8.92 -7.54
C MET A 186 -8.78 -9.29 -8.68
N ALA A 187 -10.00 -8.75 -8.68
CA ALA A 187 -10.99 -9.02 -9.73
C ALA A 187 -10.50 -8.55 -11.12
N ILE A 188 -9.81 -7.41 -11.20
CA ILE A 188 -9.22 -6.91 -12.45
C ILE A 188 -8.15 -7.89 -12.99
N VAL A 189 -7.37 -8.50 -12.09
CA VAL A 189 -6.29 -9.43 -12.50
C VAL A 189 -6.86 -10.80 -12.92
N SER A 190 -8.01 -11.19 -12.36
CA SER A 190 -8.63 -12.50 -12.62
C SER A 190 -9.51 -12.55 -13.89
N GLY A 191 -9.95 -11.41 -14.41
CA GLY A 191 -10.79 -11.28 -15.61
C GLY A 191 -9.98 -11.04 -16.86
#